data_81f849c110d29622be1e797d7575592b
#
_entry.id   81f849c110d29622be1e797d7575592b
#
_cell.length_a   1.000
_cell.length_b   1.000
_cell.length_c   1.000
_cell.angle_alpha   90.00
_cell.angle_beta   90.00
_cell.angle_gamma   90.00
#
_symmetry.space_group_name_H-M   'P 1'
#
loop_
_entity.id
_entity.type
_entity.pdbx_description
1 polymer ?
#
loop_
_entity_poly.entity_id
_entity_poly.type
_entity_poly.pdbx_seq_one_letter_code
_entity_poly.pdbx_strand_id
1 'polypeptide(L)'
;MNGVRCGRIWLSTALAGLFSYFFVVCPRMGNAENKAEAQIDWAMAREWWAFQSPTKAELPQINQAAWPSRRIDHFVLAKLEAKKLSPSPAATKHTLARRLYLDLTGLPPTPEKMRAFLGDETDGAYEMLVEKLMQRTAYGERLASMWLNKARYAEDQAHQVGDNTAFFYPNAFKYRKWVIDAFNNDLPYDDFIRKQLAADLEKDKSVTDLPALGFIGLGHKFYNRNRLTVKAEEWSEQVDTLTRAFLGLTVACAQCHDHKYDPVTQKDYYALAGVFASTDLVDRMEDGSEIKKDSEAHKKRIGIIHIVRDTKPKDLHVFLRGNTETKGDLVKRRFLKVLAQNEPKSFTQGSGRLELAEAIADPNNPLTARVIVNRVWLIFFGRGLVATPSNFGQLGSLPSHSELLDDLAVRFMENNWSIKWLVRELVLSSTYQQNSQIISRNELIDPANIYLWRMNRRRLSVEQWRDSILAASNNLDRRGGESLELTDAKNVRRTIYGRVSRKKLSDILIQFDYPDANVHSAKRSDTTTAIQKLFIINSSFMVEQAKGLAKRITGDSSATDLTHIQSTYALLYNRQPTREETDLGLAFLRLPAEGKLTRWEQYSHALLAANEMMFVD
;
A
#
# COMPACT_ATOMS: atom_id res chain seq x y z
N MET A 1 44.19 29.33 36.01
CA MET A 1 43.80 30.33 37.03
C MET A 1 42.34 30.15 37.32
N ASN A 2 42.06 29.76 38.57
CA ASN A 2 40.87 29.97 39.43
C ASN A 2 39.47 29.73 38.78
N GLY A 3 38.65 28.83 39.25
CA GLY A 3 38.37 28.33 40.61
C GLY A 3 37.10 28.95 41.19
N VAL A 4 36.33 28.13 41.86
CA VAL A 4 35.32 28.39 42.90
C VAL A 4 33.89 27.92 42.52
N ARG A 5 33.43 26.76 43.01
CA ARG A 5 32.76 26.37 44.31
C ARG A 5 31.29 26.77 44.33
N CYS A 6 30.39 25.84 44.44
CA CYS A 6 29.90 25.04 45.56
C CYS A 6 28.65 25.65 46.21
N GLY A 7 27.57 24.90 46.30
CA GLY A 7 26.38 25.18 47.14
C GLY A 7 25.54 23.91 47.35
N ARG A 8 25.84 23.19 48.41
CA ARG A 8 25.03 22.07 48.95
C ARG A 8 23.91 22.63 49.80
N ILE A 9 22.71 22.06 49.72
CA ILE A 9 21.78 22.02 50.85
C ILE A 9 21.26 20.59 50.99
N TRP A 10 21.42 20.08 52.20
CA TRP A 10 20.97 18.79 52.73
C TRP A 10 19.51 18.86 53.15
N LEU A 11 18.77 17.78 52.98
CA LEU A 11 17.89 17.28 54.07
C LEU A 11 17.74 15.76 53.93
N SER A 12 18.03 15.13 55.05
CA SER A 12 18.02 13.71 55.37
C SER A 12 16.61 13.18 55.66
N THR A 13 16.37 11.92 55.28
CA THR A 13 15.77 10.94 56.23
C THR A 13 16.09 9.52 55.72
N ALA A 14 16.57 8.73 56.66
CA ALA A 14 17.01 7.37 56.54
C ALA A 14 15.85 6.36 56.42
N LEU A 15 16.04 5.32 55.59
CA LEU A 15 15.49 3.99 55.88
C LEU A 15 16.46 2.94 55.37
N ALA A 16 17.01 2.16 56.29
CA ALA A 16 17.91 1.04 56.02
C ALA A 16 17.13 -0.13 55.41
N GLY A 17 17.60 -0.67 54.31
CA GLY A 17 17.14 -1.91 53.72
C GLY A 17 18.31 -2.63 53.05
N LEU A 18 18.65 -3.79 53.58
CA LEU A 18 19.74 -4.67 53.18
C LEU A 18 19.69 -4.97 51.67
N PHE A 19 20.69 -4.54 50.90
CA PHE A 19 20.99 -5.06 49.56
C PHE A 19 22.05 -6.15 49.72
N SER A 20 21.61 -7.41 49.65
CA SER A 20 22.48 -8.57 49.43
C SER A 20 22.99 -8.51 47.98
N TYR A 21 24.29 -8.29 47.79
CA TYR A 21 24.98 -8.43 46.51
C TYR A 21 24.98 -9.91 46.11
N PHE A 22 24.09 -10.31 45.23
CA PHE A 22 24.22 -11.54 44.49
C PHE A 22 25.23 -11.29 43.33
N PHE A 23 26.46 -11.76 43.51
CA PHE A 23 27.35 -11.99 42.41
C PHE A 23 26.79 -13.09 41.50
N VAL A 24 26.14 -12.71 40.41
CA VAL A 24 25.84 -13.64 39.33
C VAL A 24 27.15 -13.94 38.62
N VAL A 25 27.76 -15.06 38.99
CA VAL A 25 28.84 -15.65 38.23
C VAL A 25 28.26 -16.03 36.88
N CYS A 26 28.59 -15.25 35.85
CA CYS A 26 28.30 -15.62 34.47
C CYS A 26 29.03 -16.95 34.17
N PRO A 27 28.31 -18.05 33.89
CA PRO A 27 28.99 -19.27 33.50
C PRO A 27 29.74 -18.98 32.19
N ARG A 28 31.02 -19.31 32.13
CA ARG A 28 31.79 -19.38 30.91
C ARG A 28 30.93 -20.05 29.84
N MET A 29 30.71 -19.35 28.72
CA MET A 29 30.13 -19.95 27.53
C MET A 29 31.01 -21.16 27.17
N GLY A 30 30.54 -22.33 27.55
CA GLY A 30 31.01 -23.60 27.02
C GLY A 30 30.86 -23.55 25.51
N ASN A 31 31.78 -24.13 24.80
CA ASN A 31 31.69 -24.37 23.35
C ASN A 31 30.27 -24.81 23.03
N ALA A 32 29.56 -24.00 22.22
CA ALA A 32 28.29 -24.41 21.67
C ALA A 32 28.60 -25.60 20.74
N GLU A 33 28.37 -26.79 21.26
CA GLU A 33 28.27 -27.98 20.43
C GLU A 33 27.34 -27.66 19.27
N ASN A 34 27.80 -27.97 18.05
CA ASN A 34 26.98 -27.99 16.85
C ASN A 34 25.73 -28.82 17.16
N LYS A 35 24.63 -28.18 17.59
CA LYS A 35 23.32 -28.78 17.46
C LYS A 35 23.15 -28.98 15.97
N ALA A 36 23.09 -30.26 15.54
CA ALA A 36 22.74 -30.62 14.19
C ALA A 36 21.55 -29.75 13.78
N GLU A 37 21.72 -28.94 12.70
CA GLU A 37 20.61 -28.17 12.12
C GLU A 37 19.46 -29.14 11.95
N ALA A 38 18.32 -28.85 12.59
CA ALA A 38 17.15 -29.69 12.47
C ALA A 38 16.79 -29.75 10.99
N GLN A 39 16.95 -30.88 10.37
CA GLN A 39 16.71 -31.06 8.94
C GLN A 39 15.21 -30.79 8.69
N ILE A 40 14.89 -29.77 7.88
CA ILE A 40 13.50 -29.42 7.55
C ILE A 40 12.87 -30.64 6.87
N ASP A 41 11.78 -31.13 7.45
CA ASP A 41 10.89 -32.07 6.76
C ASP A 41 10.09 -31.30 5.70
N TRP A 42 10.54 -31.39 4.46
CA TRP A 42 9.95 -30.66 3.33
C TRP A 42 8.55 -31.13 2.97
N ALA A 43 8.19 -32.39 3.25
CA ALA A 43 6.84 -32.90 3.02
C ALA A 43 5.88 -32.24 4.01
N MET A 44 6.19 -32.34 5.30
CA MET A 44 5.40 -31.69 6.36
C MET A 44 5.38 -30.16 6.22
N ALA A 45 6.49 -29.54 5.84
CA ALA A 45 6.56 -28.09 5.64
C ALA A 45 5.62 -27.58 4.54
N ARG A 46 5.42 -28.36 3.48
CA ARG A 46 4.49 -28.04 2.39
C ARG A 46 3.01 -28.30 2.73
N GLU A 47 2.71 -28.94 3.86
CA GLU A 47 1.33 -29.08 4.34
C GLU A 47 0.74 -27.78 4.89
N TRP A 48 1.59 -26.78 5.16
CA TRP A 48 1.10 -25.45 5.55
C TRP A 48 0.18 -24.89 4.48
N TRP A 49 -0.98 -24.40 4.88
CA TRP A 49 -2.06 -23.97 3.97
C TRP A 49 -1.58 -23.04 2.82
N ALA A 50 -0.63 -22.15 3.12
CA ALA A 50 -0.15 -21.16 2.16
C ALA A 50 0.81 -21.72 1.10
N PHE A 51 1.39 -22.89 1.35
CA PHE A 51 2.31 -23.57 0.42
C PHE A 51 1.62 -24.64 -0.42
N GLN A 52 0.34 -24.90 -0.17
CA GLN A 52 -0.49 -25.76 -1.01
C GLN A 52 -1.11 -24.97 -2.16
N SER A 53 -1.21 -25.59 -3.33
CA SER A 53 -1.85 -24.94 -4.48
C SER A 53 -3.29 -24.54 -4.15
N PRO A 54 -3.75 -23.34 -4.55
CA PRO A 54 -5.13 -22.95 -4.36
C PRO A 54 -6.06 -23.84 -5.18
N THR A 55 -7.23 -24.16 -4.62
CA THR A 55 -8.22 -24.99 -5.28
C THR A 55 -9.51 -24.22 -5.49
N LYS A 56 -10.19 -24.46 -6.62
CA LYS A 56 -11.51 -23.89 -6.86
C LYS A 56 -12.53 -24.60 -5.98
N ALA A 57 -13.06 -23.86 -5.02
CA ALA A 57 -14.01 -24.43 -4.07
C ALA A 57 -15.41 -24.63 -4.68
N GLU A 58 -16.13 -25.65 -4.23
CA GLU A 58 -17.55 -25.78 -4.49
C GLU A 58 -18.33 -24.69 -3.73
N LEU A 59 -19.49 -24.28 -4.27
CA LEU A 59 -20.34 -23.32 -3.58
C LEU A 59 -20.91 -23.94 -2.31
N PRO A 60 -20.73 -23.30 -1.15
CA PRO A 60 -21.28 -23.81 0.10
C PRO A 60 -22.82 -23.74 0.09
N GLN A 61 -23.46 -24.63 0.80
CA GLN A 61 -24.90 -24.59 1.06
C GLN A 61 -25.22 -23.39 1.96
N ILE A 62 -26.28 -22.68 1.62
CA ILE A 62 -26.75 -21.48 2.34
C ILE A 62 -28.27 -21.53 2.50
N ASN A 63 -28.79 -20.89 3.55
CA ASN A 63 -30.24 -20.83 3.79
C ASN A 63 -30.90 -19.64 3.11
N GLN A 64 -30.22 -18.50 3.00
CA GLN A 64 -30.75 -17.26 2.39
C GLN A 64 -30.34 -17.15 0.92
N ALA A 65 -30.87 -18.03 0.07
CA ALA A 65 -30.49 -18.14 -1.35
C ALA A 65 -30.70 -16.86 -2.18
N ALA A 66 -31.53 -15.93 -1.75
CA ALA A 66 -31.81 -14.68 -2.46
C ALA A 66 -30.78 -13.55 -2.14
N TRP A 67 -29.92 -13.70 -1.13
CA TRP A 67 -28.97 -12.64 -0.75
C TRP A 67 -27.74 -12.53 -1.65
N PRO A 68 -27.13 -13.64 -2.12
CA PRO A 68 -25.93 -13.56 -2.94
C PRO A 68 -26.19 -12.96 -4.33
N SER A 69 -25.40 -11.97 -4.72
CA SER A 69 -25.33 -11.43 -6.09
C SER A 69 -24.15 -12.01 -6.87
N ARG A 70 -23.10 -12.41 -6.17
CA ARG A 70 -21.86 -12.95 -6.74
C ARG A 70 -21.43 -14.20 -5.98
N ARG A 71 -20.56 -14.97 -6.59
CA ARG A 71 -20.00 -16.20 -6.00
C ARG A 71 -19.35 -15.97 -4.63
N ILE A 72 -18.70 -14.82 -4.43
CA ILE A 72 -18.12 -14.36 -3.15
C ILE A 72 -19.14 -14.44 -2.00
N ASP A 73 -20.35 -14.03 -2.27
CA ASP A 73 -21.40 -13.87 -1.27
C ASP A 73 -21.83 -15.20 -0.65
N HIS A 74 -21.75 -16.30 -1.40
CA HIS A 74 -22.06 -17.62 -0.89
C HIS A 74 -21.09 -18.01 0.23
N PHE A 75 -19.79 -17.79 0.06
CA PHE A 75 -18.79 -18.10 1.09
C PHE A 75 -18.92 -17.23 2.33
N VAL A 76 -19.20 -15.92 2.12
CA VAL A 76 -19.42 -14.99 3.22
C VAL A 76 -20.68 -15.37 3.99
N LEU A 77 -21.79 -15.59 3.30
CA LEU A 77 -23.06 -15.95 3.92
C LEU A 77 -23.00 -17.27 4.67
N ALA A 78 -22.42 -18.33 4.08
CA ALA A 78 -22.24 -19.61 4.76
C ALA A 78 -21.48 -19.46 6.09
N LYS A 79 -20.44 -18.59 6.08
CA LYS A 79 -19.66 -18.32 7.30
C LYS A 79 -20.47 -17.53 8.33
N LEU A 80 -21.28 -16.57 7.88
CA LEU A 80 -22.19 -15.81 8.75
C LEU A 80 -23.23 -16.74 9.39
N GLU A 81 -23.89 -17.59 8.60
CA GLU A 81 -24.90 -18.54 9.09
C GLU A 81 -24.31 -19.52 10.09
N ALA A 82 -23.11 -20.08 9.82
CA ALA A 82 -22.39 -20.94 10.73
C ALA A 82 -22.06 -20.27 12.10
N LYS A 83 -21.92 -18.93 12.10
CA LYS A 83 -21.68 -18.12 13.30
C LYS A 83 -22.97 -17.52 13.89
N LYS A 84 -24.13 -17.83 13.32
CA LYS A 84 -25.43 -17.27 13.71
C LYS A 84 -25.48 -15.74 13.58
N LEU A 85 -24.77 -15.21 12.59
CA LEU A 85 -24.75 -13.82 12.21
C LEU A 85 -25.68 -13.61 10.99
N SER A 86 -26.20 -12.40 10.84
CA SER A 86 -26.99 -12.02 9.69
C SER A 86 -26.29 -10.88 8.94
N PRO A 87 -26.29 -10.86 7.60
CA PRO A 87 -25.74 -9.72 6.87
C PRO A 87 -26.54 -8.46 7.14
N SER A 88 -25.88 -7.31 7.11
CA SER A 88 -26.55 -6.00 7.16
C SER A 88 -27.36 -5.74 5.88
N PRO A 89 -28.43 -4.94 5.93
CA PRO A 89 -29.15 -4.51 4.75
C PRO A 89 -28.23 -3.82 3.72
N ALA A 90 -28.67 -3.75 2.48
CA ALA A 90 -27.98 -3.01 1.44
C ALA A 90 -27.85 -1.53 1.80
N ALA A 91 -26.74 -0.92 1.43
CA ALA A 91 -26.54 0.52 1.56
C ALA A 91 -27.41 1.29 0.55
N THR A 92 -27.68 2.56 0.86
CA THR A 92 -28.43 3.43 -0.05
C THR A 92 -27.65 3.70 -1.34
N LYS A 93 -28.35 4.04 -2.43
CA LYS A 93 -27.71 4.47 -3.70
C LYS A 93 -26.67 5.59 -3.47
N HIS A 94 -26.95 6.56 -2.57
CA HIS A 94 -26.01 7.62 -2.19
C HIS A 94 -24.69 7.06 -1.61
N THR A 95 -24.82 6.21 -0.60
CA THR A 95 -23.68 5.59 0.06
C THR A 95 -22.85 4.77 -0.93
N LEU A 96 -23.54 3.94 -1.75
CA LEU A 96 -22.85 3.12 -2.76
C LEU A 96 -22.11 3.95 -3.80
N ALA A 97 -22.73 5.01 -4.32
CA ALA A 97 -22.07 5.89 -5.28
C ALA A 97 -20.84 6.58 -4.67
N ARG A 98 -20.98 7.19 -3.47
CA ARG A 98 -19.86 7.84 -2.78
C ARG A 98 -18.73 6.83 -2.53
N ARG A 99 -19.04 5.63 -2.04
CA ARG A 99 -18.08 4.54 -1.80
C ARG A 99 -17.34 4.15 -3.08
N LEU A 100 -18.08 3.88 -4.17
CA LEU A 100 -17.48 3.51 -5.45
C LEU A 100 -16.54 4.59 -5.99
N TYR A 101 -16.96 5.85 -5.98
CA TYR A 101 -16.13 6.95 -6.48
C TYR A 101 -14.83 7.05 -5.69
N LEU A 102 -14.87 7.00 -4.36
CA LEU A 102 -13.69 7.06 -3.50
C LEU A 102 -12.81 5.81 -3.64
N ASP A 103 -13.41 4.63 -3.75
CA ASP A 103 -12.66 3.37 -3.86
C ASP A 103 -12.01 3.18 -5.22
N LEU A 104 -12.70 3.50 -6.29
CA LEU A 104 -12.21 3.29 -7.65
C LEU A 104 -11.39 4.46 -8.20
N THR A 105 -11.66 5.69 -7.76
CA THR A 105 -10.97 6.87 -8.31
C THR A 105 -10.21 7.70 -7.29
N GLY A 106 -10.41 7.43 -5.99
CA GLY A 106 -9.84 8.23 -4.91
C GLY A 106 -10.46 9.62 -4.75
N LEU A 107 -11.57 9.91 -5.44
CA LEU A 107 -12.25 11.20 -5.44
C LEU A 107 -13.76 11.04 -5.22
N PRO A 108 -14.42 11.95 -4.50
CA PRO A 108 -15.88 11.91 -4.38
C PRO A 108 -16.58 12.23 -5.70
N PRO A 109 -17.83 11.79 -5.91
CA PRO A 109 -18.65 12.24 -7.03
C PRO A 109 -18.96 13.73 -6.91
N THR A 110 -19.13 14.43 -8.04
CA THR A 110 -19.71 15.77 -8.03
C THR A 110 -21.23 15.69 -7.80
N PRO A 111 -21.87 16.78 -7.33
CA PRO A 111 -23.33 16.80 -7.14
C PRO A 111 -24.11 16.40 -8.41
N GLU A 112 -23.64 16.81 -9.60
CA GLU A 112 -24.27 16.46 -10.89
C GLU A 112 -24.18 14.97 -11.17
N LYS A 113 -23.01 14.37 -10.93
CA LYS A 113 -22.79 12.91 -11.13
C LYS A 113 -23.61 12.08 -10.14
N MET A 114 -23.71 12.57 -8.89
CA MET A 114 -24.56 11.94 -7.89
C MET A 114 -26.03 11.99 -8.33
N ARG A 115 -26.54 13.17 -8.71
CA ARG A 115 -27.93 13.31 -9.20
C ARG A 115 -28.20 12.43 -10.42
N ALA A 116 -27.28 12.40 -11.39
CA ALA A 116 -27.43 11.55 -12.58
C ALA A 116 -27.56 10.06 -12.22
N PHE A 117 -26.74 9.57 -11.29
CA PHE A 117 -26.83 8.17 -10.86
C PHE A 117 -28.08 7.88 -10.04
N LEU A 118 -28.51 8.80 -9.18
CA LEU A 118 -29.71 8.61 -8.35
C LEU A 118 -30.99 8.59 -9.18
N GLY A 119 -31.03 9.40 -10.26
CA GLY A 119 -32.15 9.45 -11.19
C GLY A 119 -32.10 8.36 -12.27
N ASP A 120 -31.06 7.55 -12.32
CA ASP A 120 -30.94 6.43 -13.25
C ASP A 120 -31.68 5.21 -12.66
N GLU A 121 -32.84 4.87 -13.25
CA GLU A 121 -33.66 3.73 -12.84
C GLU A 121 -33.48 2.51 -13.77
N THR A 122 -32.52 2.58 -14.70
CA THR A 122 -32.24 1.47 -15.61
C THR A 122 -31.66 0.27 -14.88
N ASP A 123 -32.09 -0.92 -15.30
CA ASP A 123 -31.48 -2.16 -14.82
C ASP A 123 -29.96 -2.15 -15.15
N GLY A 124 -29.11 -2.48 -14.15
CA GLY A 124 -27.67 -2.46 -14.32
C GLY A 124 -27.01 -1.09 -14.19
N ALA A 125 -27.73 -0.02 -13.77
CA ALA A 125 -27.15 1.32 -13.55
C ALA A 125 -25.92 1.29 -12.63
N TYR A 126 -25.90 0.41 -11.63
CA TYR A 126 -24.78 0.25 -10.71
C TYR A 126 -23.56 -0.38 -11.42
N GLU A 127 -23.76 -1.45 -12.19
CA GLU A 127 -22.73 -2.06 -13.02
C GLU A 127 -22.14 -1.07 -14.03
N MET A 128 -23.01 -0.32 -14.72
CA MET A 128 -22.57 0.70 -15.67
C MET A 128 -21.72 1.79 -14.98
N LEU A 129 -22.08 2.18 -13.76
CA LEU A 129 -21.26 3.11 -12.97
C LEU A 129 -19.89 2.53 -12.66
N VAL A 130 -19.81 1.26 -12.25
CA VAL A 130 -18.53 0.56 -11.98
C VAL A 130 -17.66 0.58 -13.23
N GLU A 131 -18.17 0.17 -14.40
CA GLU A 131 -17.42 0.17 -15.66
C GLU A 131 -16.93 1.57 -16.02
N LYS A 132 -17.79 2.57 -15.94
CA LYS A 132 -17.46 3.97 -16.22
C LYS A 132 -16.34 4.51 -15.31
N LEU A 133 -16.30 4.09 -14.06
CA LEU A 133 -15.27 4.52 -13.12
C LEU A 133 -13.93 3.81 -13.38
N MET A 134 -13.95 2.52 -13.73
CA MET A 134 -12.74 1.74 -14.06
C MET A 134 -12.07 2.18 -15.38
N GLN A 135 -12.78 2.91 -16.26
CA GLN A 135 -12.23 3.46 -17.50
C GLN A 135 -11.51 4.81 -17.29
N ARG A 136 -11.60 5.42 -16.10
CA ARG A 136 -10.97 6.72 -15.83
C ARG A 136 -9.51 6.56 -15.49
N THR A 137 -8.67 7.50 -15.93
CA THR A 137 -7.25 7.58 -15.52
C THR A 137 -7.08 7.53 -14.00
N ALA A 138 -8.03 8.12 -13.27
CA ALA A 138 -8.06 8.15 -11.81
C ALA A 138 -8.13 6.75 -11.17
N TYR A 139 -8.61 5.73 -11.89
CA TYR A 139 -8.59 4.34 -11.44
C TYR A 139 -7.16 3.82 -11.27
N GLY A 140 -6.33 3.95 -12.30
CA GLY A 140 -4.94 3.56 -12.21
C GLY A 140 -4.17 4.37 -11.18
N GLU A 141 -4.44 5.67 -11.04
CA GLU A 141 -3.84 6.51 -9.99
C GLU A 141 -4.20 5.98 -8.59
N ARG A 142 -5.45 5.57 -8.37
CA ARG A 142 -5.91 4.99 -7.09
C ARG A 142 -5.20 3.68 -6.77
N LEU A 143 -5.11 2.75 -7.70
CA LEU A 143 -4.44 1.46 -7.49
C LEU A 143 -2.91 1.62 -7.39
N ALA A 144 -2.33 2.50 -8.19
CA ALA A 144 -0.90 2.81 -8.11
C ALA A 144 -0.51 3.35 -6.74
N SER A 145 -1.34 4.18 -6.08
CA SER A 145 -1.06 4.67 -4.73
C SER A 145 -0.87 3.55 -3.70
N MET A 146 -1.54 2.43 -3.89
CA MET A 146 -1.35 1.22 -3.08
C MET A 146 -0.06 0.48 -3.47
N TRP A 147 0.17 0.26 -4.77
CA TRP A 147 1.31 -0.52 -5.26
C TRP A 147 2.65 0.15 -4.94
N LEU A 148 2.76 1.45 -5.15
CA LEU A 148 3.99 2.22 -4.93
C LEU A 148 4.56 2.05 -3.50
N ASN A 149 3.69 1.85 -2.50
CA ASN A 149 4.13 1.56 -1.14
C ASN A 149 4.70 0.14 -0.98
N LYS A 150 4.21 -0.83 -1.79
CA LYS A 150 4.78 -2.19 -1.80
C LYS A 150 6.13 -2.21 -2.51
N ALA A 151 6.27 -1.38 -3.54
CA ALA A 151 7.51 -1.17 -4.27
C ALA A 151 8.51 -0.25 -3.53
N ARG A 152 8.18 0.25 -2.33
CA ARG A 152 8.97 1.25 -1.58
C ARG A 152 9.43 2.41 -2.46
N TYR A 153 8.52 2.88 -3.32
CA TYR A 153 8.80 3.97 -4.25
C TYR A 153 9.26 5.22 -3.53
N ALA A 154 10.39 5.75 -3.98
CA ALA A 154 10.86 7.07 -3.63
C ALA A 154 11.73 7.66 -4.74
N GLU A 155 11.99 8.95 -4.66
CA GLU A 155 12.67 9.74 -5.68
C GLU A 155 14.10 10.09 -5.28
N ASP A 156 14.62 9.45 -4.22
CA ASP A 156 15.99 9.58 -3.75
C ASP A 156 16.61 8.23 -3.37
N GLN A 157 17.93 8.23 -3.20
CA GLN A 157 18.73 7.03 -3.01
C GLN A 157 18.87 6.58 -1.55
N ALA A 158 18.10 7.14 -0.62
CA ALA A 158 18.24 6.93 0.83
C ALA A 158 19.59 7.37 1.43
N HIS A 159 20.56 7.72 0.60
CA HIS A 159 21.89 8.06 1.05
C HIS A 159 21.97 9.48 1.57
N GLN A 160 22.55 9.66 2.74
CA GLN A 160 22.45 10.85 3.55
C GLN A 160 23.75 11.68 3.55
N VAL A 161 23.99 12.50 2.54
CA VAL A 161 25.04 13.51 2.61
C VAL A 161 24.44 14.89 2.26
N GLY A 162 23.94 15.57 3.28
CA GLY A 162 23.36 16.91 3.14
C GLY A 162 22.14 16.94 2.20
N ASP A 163 21.87 18.06 1.59
CA ASP A 163 20.76 18.28 0.63
C ASP A 163 21.21 18.12 -0.83
N ASN A 164 22.19 17.25 -1.08
CA ASN A 164 22.75 17.06 -2.40
C ASN A 164 21.73 16.40 -3.35
N THR A 165 21.23 17.15 -4.32
CA THR A 165 20.27 16.71 -5.33
C THR A 165 20.86 15.64 -6.28
N ALA A 166 22.18 15.42 -6.31
CA ALA A 166 22.80 14.35 -7.07
C ALA A 166 22.36 12.95 -6.62
N PHE A 167 21.84 12.83 -5.39
CA PHE A 167 21.28 11.59 -4.86
C PHE A 167 19.80 11.40 -5.15
N PHE A 168 19.16 12.30 -5.86
CA PHE A 168 17.79 12.10 -6.34
C PHE A 168 17.77 11.26 -7.62
N TYR A 169 16.65 10.57 -7.78
CA TYR A 169 16.26 9.91 -9.02
C TYR A 169 15.38 10.86 -9.83
N PRO A 170 15.92 11.69 -10.74
CA PRO A 170 15.21 12.83 -11.32
C PRO A 170 13.95 12.46 -12.10
N ASN A 171 13.88 11.25 -12.62
CA ASN A 171 12.75 10.76 -13.42
C ASN A 171 12.09 9.53 -12.78
N ALA A 172 12.16 9.37 -11.47
CA ALA A 172 11.49 8.28 -10.76
C ALA A 172 9.97 8.23 -11.06
N PHE A 173 9.36 9.38 -11.33
CA PHE A 173 7.95 9.50 -11.71
C PHE A 173 7.59 8.66 -12.95
N LYS A 174 8.54 8.27 -13.81
CA LYS A 174 8.30 7.40 -14.97
C LYS A 174 7.90 5.99 -14.56
N TYR A 175 8.50 5.45 -13.49
CA TYR A 175 8.03 4.21 -12.89
C TYR A 175 6.60 4.35 -12.35
N ARG A 176 6.30 5.43 -11.60
CA ARG A 176 4.93 5.71 -11.14
C ARG A 176 3.95 5.79 -12.31
N LYS A 177 4.32 6.50 -13.39
CA LYS A 177 3.49 6.59 -14.61
C LYS A 177 3.25 5.21 -15.22
N TRP A 178 4.29 4.39 -15.36
CA TRP A 178 4.17 3.04 -15.88
C TRP A 178 3.19 2.20 -15.03
N VAL A 179 3.29 2.27 -13.71
CA VAL A 179 2.37 1.56 -12.79
C VAL A 179 0.93 2.04 -12.95
N ILE A 180 0.70 3.36 -13.09
CA ILE A 180 -0.64 3.93 -13.35
C ILE A 180 -1.20 3.40 -14.67
N ASP A 181 -0.40 3.42 -15.73
CA ASP A 181 -0.80 2.97 -17.06
C ASP A 181 -1.08 1.46 -17.07
N ALA A 182 -0.27 0.65 -16.39
CA ALA A 182 -0.46 -0.79 -16.27
C ALA A 182 -1.83 -1.13 -15.65
N PHE A 183 -2.23 -0.46 -14.57
CA PHE A 183 -3.57 -0.66 -13.97
C PHE A 183 -4.69 -0.11 -14.85
N ASN A 184 -4.50 1.02 -15.53
CA ASN A 184 -5.52 1.57 -16.43
C ASN A 184 -5.76 0.67 -17.64
N ASN A 185 -4.71 0.06 -18.17
CA ASN A 185 -4.76 -0.84 -19.32
C ASN A 185 -5.10 -2.29 -18.93
N ASP A 186 -5.31 -2.55 -17.63
CA ASP A 186 -5.55 -3.89 -17.09
C ASP A 186 -4.46 -4.89 -17.50
N LEU A 187 -3.19 -4.48 -17.43
CA LEU A 187 -2.07 -5.38 -17.70
C LEU A 187 -2.19 -6.63 -16.83
N PRO A 188 -2.19 -7.85 -17.40
CA PRO A 188 -2.22 -9.09 -16.62
C PRO A 188 -1.19 -9.07 -15.49
N TYR A 189 -1.60 -9.48 -14.29
CA TYR A 189 -0.74 -9.31 -13.11
C TYR A 189 0.54 -10.16 -13.17
N ASP A 190 0.50 -11.30 -13.82
CA ASP A 190 1.69 -12.12 -14.10
C ASP A 190 2.68 -11.39 -15.03
N ASP A 191 2.19 -10.70 -16.08
CA ASP A 191 3.01 -9.83 -16.93
C ASP A 191 3.52 -8.60 -16.16
N PHE A 192 2.68 -8.02 -15.31
CA PHE A 192 3.08 -6.92 -14.43
C PHE A 192 4.27 -7.30 -13.55
N ILE A 193 4.34 -8.56 -13.07
CA ILE A 193 5.48 -9.10 -12.32
C ILE A 193 6.70 -9.24 -13.23
N ARG A 194 6.56 -9.92 -14.40
CA ARG A 194 7.65 -10.15 -15.35
C ARG A 194 8.30 -8.85 -15.76
N LYS A 195 7.51 -7.85 -16.11
CA LYS A 195 8.01 -6.53 -16.55
C LYS A 195 8.75 -5.79 -15.44
N GLN A 196 8.31 -5.85 -14.21
CA GLN A 196 9.01 -5.19 -13.09
C GLN A 196 10.34 -5.86 -12.73
N LEU A 197 10.51 -7.13 -13.05
CA LEU A 197 11.73 -7.88 -12.74
C LEU A 197 12.65 -8.02 -13.95
N ALA A 198 12.12 -8.12 -15.16
CA ALA A 198 12.89 -8.59 -16.33
C ALA A 198 12.43 -8.01 -17.69
N ALA A 199 11.78 -6.84 -17.73
CA ALA A 199 11.30 -6.25 -19.00
C ALA A 199 12.39 -6.10 -20.08
N ASP A 200 13.65 -5.93 -19.68
CA ASP A 200 14.80 -5.84 -20.58
C ASP A 200 15.27 -7.21 -21.12
N LEU A 201 14.79 -8.31 -20.55
CA LEU A 201 15.21 -9.69 -20.87
C LEU A 201 14.13 -10.47 -21.64
N GLU A 202 12.91 -9.94 -21.76
CA GLU A 202 11.84 -10.56 -22.53
C GLU A 202 12.18 -10.61 -24.02
N LYS A 203 11.65 -11.61 -24.75
CA LYS A 203 11.87 -11.76 -26.20
C LYS A 203 11.29 -10.58 -26.98
N ASP A 204 10.06 -10.20 -26.62
CA ASP A 204 9.30 -9.12 -27.25
C ASP A 204 9.36 -7.85 -26.39
N LYS A 205 10.55 -7.52 -25.91
CA LYS A 205 10.79 -6.36 -25.05
C LYS A 205 10.38 -5.06 -25.73
N SER A 206 9.63 -4.24 -24.99
CA SER A 206 9.27 -2.89 -25.40
C SER A 206 10.03 -1.86 -24.58
N VAL A 207 10.52 -0.81 -25.23
CA VAL A 207 11.15 0.32 -24.56
C VAL A 207 10.18 1.04 -23.59
N THR A 208 8.87 0.97 -23.87
CA THR A 208 7.84 1.56 -23.01
C THR A 208 7.71 0.83 -21.67
N ASP A 209 8.21 -0.40 -21.55
CA ASP A 209 8.19 -1.20 -20.34
C ASP A 209 9.48 -1.08 -19.50
N LEU A 210 10.55 -0.50 -20.05
CA LEU A 210 11.79 -0.32 -19.29
C LEU A 210 11.62 0.44 -17.97
N PRO A 211 10.73 1.45 -17.86
CA PRO A 211 10.47 2.09 -16.57
C PRO A 211 9.93 1.14 -15.48
N ALA A 212 9.34 -0.01 -15.84
CA ALA A 212 8.90 -1.04 -14.89
C ALA A 212 10.05 -1.56 -14.02
N LEU A 213 11.25 -1.67 -14.58
CA LEU A 213 12.46 -2.07 -13.87
C LEU A 213 12.84 -1.11 -12.72
N GLY A 214 12.16 0.03 -12.62
CA GLY A 214 12.23 0.93 -11.48
C GLY A 214 11.79 0.28 -10.16
N PHE A 215 11.05 -0.82 -10.18
CA PHE A 215 10.74 -1.61 -8.98
C PHE A 215 12.02 -1.98 -8.21
N ILE A 216 13.06 -2.42 -8.90
CA ILE A 216 14.39 -2.67 -8.33
C ILE A 216 15.29 -1.45 -8.50
N GLY A 217 15.25 -0.77 -9.66
CA GLY A 217 16.14 0.32 -10.05
C GLY A 217 16.08 1.55 -9.16
N LEU A 218 14.92 1.83 -8.56
CA LEU A 218 14.71 2.92 -7.59
C LEU A 218 14.96 2.49 -6.14
N GLY A 219 15.58 1.33 -5.92
CA GLY A 219 15.94 0.84 -4.60
C GLY A 219 17.00 1.69 -3.89
N HIS A 220 17.34 1.30 -2.70
CA HIS A 220 18.39 1.93 -1.94
C HIS A 220 19.75 1.83 -2.65
N LYS A 221 20.51 2.91 -2.64
CA LYS A 221 21.93 2.92 -2.99
C LYS A 221 22.68 3.48 -1.78
N PHE A 222 23.28 2.59 -1.00
CA PHE A 222 24.01 3.00 0.20
C PHE A 222 25.39 3.58 -0.11
N TYR A 223 25.97 4.29 0.85
CA TYR A 223 27.32 4.83 0.73
C TYR A 223 28.38 3.71 0.69
N ASN A 224 29.48 3.93 -0.04
CA ASN A 224 30.53 2.92 -0.19
C ASN A 224 30.06 1.58 -0.77
N ARG A 225 29.21 1.61 -1.80
CA ARG A 225 28.73 0.43 -2.53
C ARG A 225 29.83 -0.52 -3.07
N ASN A 226 31.09 -0.12 -3.02
CA ASN A 226 32.24 -0.98 -3.37
C ASN A 226 32.52 -2.04 -2.29
N ARG A 227 32.06 -1.85 -1.06
CA ARG A 227 32.21 -2.80 0.03
C ARG A 227 31.19 -3.93 -0.09
N LEU A 228 31.65 -5.18 0.10
CA LEU A 228 30.78 -6.36 0.04
C LEU A 228 29.69 -6.31 1.10
N THR A 229 29.97 -5.80 2.30
CA THR A 229 28.99 -5.61 3.38
C THR A 229 27.83 -4.73 2.94
N VAL A 230 28.12 -3.60 2.28
CA VAL A 230 27.11 -2.66 1.77
C VAL A 230 26.30 -3.29 0.63
N LYS A 231 26.96 -4.03 -0.28
CA LYS A 231 26.25 -4.78 -1.32
C LYS A 231 25.32 -5.84 -0.73
N ALA A 232 25.73 -6.53 0.33
CA ALA A 232 24.90 -7.52 1.00
C ALA A 232 23.63 -6.90 1.63
N GLU A 233 23.70 -5.68 2.14
CA GLU A 233 22.55 -4.93 2.63
C GLU A 233 21.59 -4.55 1.49
N GLU A 234 22.13 -4.08 0.34
CA GLU A 234 21.31 -3.80 -0.86
C GLU A 234 20.59 -5.06 -1.38
N TRP A 235 21.29 -6.21 -1.42
CA TRP A 235 20.65 -7.48 -1.82
C TRP A 235 19.58 -7.92 -0.83
N SER A 236 19.82 -7.74 0.48
CA SER A 236 18.86 -8.08 1.53
C SER A 236 17.57 -7.26 1.38
N GLU A 237 17.73 -5.98 1.10
CA GLU A 237 16.60 -5.08 0.86
C GLU A 237 15.80 -5.48 -0.40
N GLN A 238 16.50 -5.86 -1.48
CA GLN A 238 15.87 -6.32 -2.73
C GLN A 238 15.15 -7.65 -2.55
N VAL A 239 15.73 -8.61 -1.83
CA VAL A 239 15.09 -9.88 -1.48
C VAL A 239 13.85 -9.64 -0.62
N ASP A 240 13.95 -8.81 0.44
CA ASP A 240 12.82 -8.52 1.33
C ASP A 240 11.66 -7.87 0.56
N THR A 241 11.96 -6.86 -0.24
CA THR A 241 10.94 -6.16 -1.03
C THR A 241 10.26 -7.09 -2.01
N LEU A 242 11.02 -7.88 -2.78
CA LEU A 242 10.46 -8.81 -3.76
C LEU A 242 9.58 -9.86 -3.09
N THR A 243 10.11 -10.53 -2.07
CA THR A 243 9.39 -11.67 -1.46
C THR A 243 8.17 -11.24 -0.67
N ARG A 244 8.24 -10.11 0.02
CA ARG A 244 7.05 -9.53 0.66
C ARG A 244 6.05 -8.98 -0.35
N ALA A 245 6.52 -8.35 -1.43
CA ALA A 245 5.63 -7.76 -2.42
C ALA A 245 4.86 -8.80 -3.22
N PHE A 246 5.47 -9.87 -3.65
CA PHE A 246 4.84 -10.84 -4.55
C PHE A 246 4.42 -12.14 -3.85
N LEU A 247 5.19 -12.59 -2.87
CA LEU A 247 4.97 -13.89 -2.23
C LEU A 247 4.39 -13.79 -0.81
N GLY A 248 4.40 -12.60 -0.21
CA GLY A 248 3.96 -12.45 1.19
C GLY A 248 4.82 -13.26 2.16
N LEU A 249 6.13 -13.37 1.93
CA LEU A 249 7.07 -14.09 2.77
C LEU A 249 8.20 -13.19 3.29
N THR A 250 8.73 -13.51 4.48
CA THR A 250 9.79 -12.76 5.16
C THR A 250 11.17 -13.40 4.95
N VAL A 251 11.54 -13.68 3.69
CA VAL A 251 12.75 -14.45 3.32
C VAL A 251 14.05 -13.79 3.81
N ALA A 252 14.10 -12.47 3.88
CA ALA A 252 15.30 -11.77 4.34
C ALA A 252 15.71 -12.12 5.78
N CYS A 253 14.79 -12.61 6.62
CA CYS A 253 15.12 -13.14 7.95
C CYS A 253 16.09 -14.32 7.90
N ALA A 254 16.19 -15.02 6.77
CA ALA A 254 17.11 -16.13 6.57
C ALA A 254 18.53 -15.72 6.18
N GLN A 255 18.88 -14.43 6.20
CA GLN A 255 20.23 -13.94 5.90
C GLN A 255 21.30 -14.48 6.86
N CYS A 256 21.01 -14.56 8.17
CA CYS A 256 21.98 -14.89 9.20
C CYS A 256 21.92 -16.33 9.71
N HIS A 257 20.75 -16.96 9.62
CA HIS A 257 20.46 -18.36 10.02
C HIS A 257 19.21 -18.81 9.29
N ASP A 258 18.90 -20.08 9.28
CA ASP A 258 17.63 -20.57 8.72
C ASP A 258 16.46 -19.84 9.37
N HIS A 259 15.42 -19.56 8.60
CA HIS A 259 14.26 -18.83 9.12
C HIS A 259 13.66 -19.58 10.32
N LYS A 260 13.41 -18.87 11.41
CA LYS A 260 13.05 -19.48 12.70
C LYS A 260 11.76 -20.29 12.66
N TYR A 261 10.82 -19.90 11.80
CA TYR A 261 9.48 -20.48 11.75
C TYR A 261 9.12 -21.05 10.38
N ASP A 262 9.42 -20.29 9.32
CA ASP A 262 9.09 -20.69 7.97
C ASP A 262 10.15 -21.62 7.39
N PRO A 263 9.79 -22.55 6.49
CA PRO A 263 10.73 -23.48 5.86
C PRO A 263 11.55 -22.78 4.77
N VAL A 264 12.32 -21.79 5.18
CA VAL A 264 13.22 -20.98 4.35
C VAL A 264 14.62 -21.05 4.94
N THR A 265 15.53 -21.68 4.20
CA THR A 265 16.93 -21.84 4.65
C THR A 265 17.78 -20.63 4.30
N GLN A 266 18.95 -20.49 4.96
CA GLN A 266 19.97 -19.56 4.51
C GLN A 266 20.33 -19.78 3.04
N LYS A 267 20.40 -21.05 2.59
CA LYS A 267 20.67 -21.37 1.18
C LYS A 267 19.60 -20.81 0.25
N ASP A 268 18.33 -20.81 0.64
CA ASP A 268 17.26 -20.17 -0.14
C ASP A 268 17.45 -18.64 -0.24
N TYR A 269 17.81 -18.00 0.88
CA TYR A 269 18.10 -16.58 0.88
C TYR A 269 19.29 -16.25 -0.06
N TYR A 270 20.42 -16.95 0.06
CA TYR A 270 21.61 -16.68 -0.78
C TYR A 270 21.41 -17.08 -2.23
N ALA A 271 20.53 -18.02 -2.53
CA ALA A 271 20.12 -18.35 -3.89
C ALA A 271 19.42 -17.15 -4.56
N LEU A 272 18.48 -16.50 -3.85
CA LEU A 272 17.81 -15.28 -4.34
C LEU A 272 18.74 -14.07 -4.35
N ALA A 273 19.52 -13.87 -3.29
CA ALA A 273 20.51 -12.79 -3.22
C ALA A 273 21.54 -12.87 -4.35
N GLY A 274 21.90 -14.08 -4.81
CA GLY A 274 22.75 -14.32 -5.96
C GLY A 274 22.20 -13.74 -7.27
N VAL A 275 20.88 -13.75 -7.44
CA VAL A 275 20.23 -13.10 -8.60
C VAL A 275 20.54 -11.60 -8.60
N PHE A 276 20.37 -10.92 -7.45
CA PHE A 276 20.65 -9.49 -7.31
C PHE A 276 22.15 -9.18 -7.30
N ALA A 277 22.99 -10.08 -6.78
CA ALA A 277 24.45 -9.97 -6.88
C ALA A 277 24.98 -10.07 -8.33
N SER A 278 24.17 -10.61 -9.22
CA SER A 278 24.41 -10.71 -10.67
C SER A 278 23.86 -9.53 -11.45
N THR A 279 23.45 -8.46 -10.76
CA THR A 279 22.87 -7.25 -11.38
C THR A 279 23.56 -5.99 -10.89
N ASP A 280 23.31 -4.89 -11.58
CA ASP A 280 23.65 -3.55 -11.10
C ASP A 280 22.51 -2.56 -11.34
N LEU A 281 22.41 -1.55 -10.48
CA LEU A 281 21.45 -0.46 -10.62
C LEU A 281 22.10 0.63 -11.48
N VAL A 282 21.52 0.88 -12.65
CA VAL A 282 22.11 1.76 -13.67
C VAL A 282 21.11 2.81 -14.13
N ASP A 283 21.66 3.90 -14.63
CA ASP A 283 20.91 4.92 -15.34
C ASP A 283 21.01 4.66 -16.85
N ARG A 284 19.89 4.77 -17.57
CA ARG A 284 19.79 4.60 -19.02
C ARG A 284 18.90 5.68 -19.61
N MET A 285 19.03 5.90 -20.92
CA MET A 285 18.03 6.66 -21.67
C MET A 285 16.72 5.87 -21.72
N GLU A 286 15.61 6.54 -21.98
CA GLU A 286 14.28 5.90 -22.08
C GLU A 286 14.19 4.81 -23.16
N ASP A 287 15.02 4.90 -24.20
CA ASP A 287 15.15 3.88 -25.24
C ASP A 287 16.06 2.70 -24.83
N GLY A 288 16.55 2.70 -23.60
CA GLY A 288 17.45 1.69 -23.05
C GLY A 288 18.92 1.88 -23.40
N SER A 289 19.27 2.88 -24.22
CA SER A 289 20.65 3.14 -24.62
C SER A 289 21.50 3.70 -23.48
N GLU A 290 22.81 3.60 -23.63
CA GLU A 290 23.76 4.16 -22.67
C GLU A 290 23.76 5.69 -22.74
N ILE A 291 23.88 6.32 -21.56
CA ILE A 291 23.98 7.77 -21.48
C ILE A 291 25.36 8.19 -21.95
N LYS A 292 25.44 8.95 -23.03
CA LYS A 292 26.70 9.51 -23.51
C LYS A 292 27.24 10.52 -22.52
N LYS A 293 28.47 10.28 -22.03
CA LYS A 293 29.16 11.21 -21.14
C LYS A 293 29.22 12.61 -21.77
N ASP A 294 29.00 13.63 -20.93
CA ASP A 294 29.00 15.04 -21.33
C ASP A 294 27.89 15.49 -22.30
N SER A 295 26.94 14.59 -22.65
CA SER A 295 25.74 14.96 -23.41
C SER A 295 24.83 15.90 -22.59
N GLU A 296 23.94 16.64 -23.26
CA GLU A 296 22.90 17.43 -22.60
C GLU A 296 22.02 16.56 -21.69
N ALA A 297 21.68 15.35 -22.13
CA ALA A 297 20.95 14.39 -21.34
C ALA A 297 21.71 14.04 -20.04
N HIS A 298 23.02 13.83 -20.10
CA HIS A 298 23.88 13.57 -18.94
C HIS A 298 23.92 14.79 -17.99
N LYS A 299 24.19 15.98 -18.52
CA LYS A 299 24.33 17.22 -17.73
C LYS A 299 23.01 17.64 -17.07
N LYS A 300 21.91 17.60 -17.82
CA LYS A 300 20.57 18.02 -17.35
C LYS A 300 19.71 16.87 -16.82
N ARG A 301 20.19 15.63 -16.90
CA ARG A 301 19.49 14.41 -16.49
C ARG A 301 18.10 14.25 -17.13
N ILE A 302 17.97 14.69 -18.40
CA ILE A 302 16.72 14.61 -19.17
C ILE A 302 16.62 13.23 -19.84
N GLY A 303 15.43 12.63 -19.81
CA GLY A 303 15.14 11.37 -20.48
C GLY A 303 15.85 10.15 -19.87
N ILE A 304 16.35 10.28 -18.62
CA ILE A 304 17.02 9.20 -17.91
C ILE A 304 15.99 8.40 -17.12
N ILE A 305 16.12 7.07 -17.16
CA ILE A 305 15.39 6.14 -16.29
C ILE A 305 16.38 5.36 -15.41
N HIS A 306 15.88 4.92 -14.26
CA HIS A 306 16.66 4.18 -13.26
C HIS A 306 16.21 2.73 -13.28
N ILE A 307 17.07 1.84 -13.74
CA ILE A 307 16.74 0.43 -13.99
C ILE A 307 17.76 -0.52 -13.35
N VAL A 308 17.38 -1.77 -13.26
CA VAL A 308 18.28 -2.88 -12.99
C VAL A 308 18.78 -3.47 -14.30
N ARG A 309 20.04 -3.87 -14.38
CA ARG A 309 20.66 -4.52 -15.55
C ARG A 309 21.48 -5.72 -15.10
N ASP A 310 21.47 -6.76 -15.93
CA ASP A 310 22.34 -7.93 -15.72
C ASP A 310 23.82 -7.56 -15.87
N THR A 311 24.62 -8.15 -14.99
CA THR A 311 26.09 -8.16 -15.06
C THR A 311 26.56 -9.60 -15.22
N LYS A 312 27.84 -9.86 -14.94
CA LYS A 312 28.38 -11.21 -14.95
C LYS A 312 27.65 -12.07 -13.88
N PRO A 313 27.10 -13.22 -14.28
CA PRO A 313 26.42 -14.14 -13.34
C PRO A 313 27.30 -14.50 -12.15
N LYS A 314 26.70 -14.48 -10.95
CA LYS A 314 27.44 -14.68 -9.70
C LYS A 314 26.62 -15.51 -8.72
N ASP A 315 27.09 -16.71 -8.43
CA ASP A 315 26.60 -17.49 -7.32
C ASP A 315 27.26 -16.99 -6.02
N LEU A 316 26.58 -17.03 -4.91
CA LEU A 316 27.07 -16.52 -3.62
C LEU A 316 27.42 -17.65 -2.66
N HIS A 317 28.42 -17.43 -1.85
CA HIS A 317 28.62 -18.22 -0.64
C HIS A 317 27.60 -17.78 0.43
N VAL A 318 27.16 -18.72 1.23
CA VAL A 318 26.47 -18.41 2.49
C VAL A 318 27.44 -17.58 3.36
N PHE A 319 27.00 -16.44 3.85
CA PHE A 319 27.74 -15.67 4.83
C PHE A 319 27.33 -16.14 6.23
N LEU A 320 28.22 -16.90 6.89
CA LEU A 320 27.90 -17.47 8.19
C LEU A 320 27.55 -16.38 9.19
N ARG A 321 26.37 -16.49 9.80
CA ARG A 321 25.78 -15.47 10.69
C ARG A 321 25.67 -14.08 10.05
N GLY A 322 25.53 -14.01 8.73
CA GLY A 322 25.45 -12.75 7.97
C GLY A 322 26.80 -12.03 7.79
N ASN A 323 27.92 -12.59 8.27
CA ASN A 323 29.23 -11.98 8.16
C ASN A 323 29.86 -12.26 6.78
N THR A 324 30.01 -11.22 5.96
CA THR A 324 30.54 -11.29 4.59
C THR A 324 31.99 -11.79 4.50
N GLU A 325 32.73 -11.74 5.59
CA GLU A 325 34.13 -12.22 5.67
C GLU A 325 34.21 -13.73 5.93
N THR A 326 33.15 -14.33 6.51
CA THR A 326 33.11 -15.74 6.86
C THR A 326 32.22 -16.51 5.89
N LYS A 327 32.85 -17.14 4.90
CA LYS A 327 32.15 -17.84 3.82
C LYS A 327 31.91 -19.31 4.17
N GLY A 328 30.67 -19.75 4.02
CA GLY A 328 30.23 -21.16 4.02
C GLY A 328 30.09 -21.71 2.61
N ASP A 329 29.10 -22.59 2.41
CA ASP A 329 28.84 -23.24 1.14
C ASP A 329 28.57 -22.27 -0.02
N LEU A 330 29.01 -22.64 -1.22
CA LEU A 330 28.62 -21.94 -2.44
C LEU A 330 27.21 -22.36 -2.85
N VAL A 331 26.31 -21.41 -3.06
CA VAL A 331 24.91 -21.64 -3.40
C VAL A 331 24.61 -21.15 -4.81
N LYS A 332 24.07 -22.04 -5.64
CA LYS A 332 23.58 -21.68 -6.98
C LYS A 332 22.29 -20.89 -6.89
N ARG A 333 22.12 -19.92 -7.78
CA ARG A 333 20.88 -19.14 -7.92
C ARG A 333 19.73 -20.07 -8.30
N ARG A 334 18.63 -20.01 -7.58
CA ARG A 334 17.43 -20.80 -7.78
C ARG A 334 16.24 -20.19 -7.04
N PHE A 335 15.05 -20.72 -7.30
CA PHE A 335 13.85 -20.35 -6.56
C PHE A 335 13.81 -21.00 -5.15
N LEU A 336 12.83 -20.59 -4.33
CA LEU A 336 12.62 -21.11 -2.98
C LEU A 336 12.22 -22.58 -2.99
N LYS A 337 12.88 -23.41 -2.18
CA LYS A 337 12.66 -24.85 -2.16
C LYS A 337 11.26 -25.24 -1.68
N VAL A 338 10.69 -24.51 -0.74
CA VAL A 338 9.35 -24.80 -0.20
C VAL A 338 8.26 -24.60 -1.26
N LEU A 339 8.43 -23.65 -2.19
CA LEU A 339 7.46 -23.32 -3.24
C LEU A 339 7.66 -24.15 -4.51
N ALA A 340 8.75 -24.87 -4.62
CA ALA A 340 9.00 -25.77 -5.74
C ALA A 340 8.42 -27.15 -5.45
N GLN A 341 7.70 -27.73 -6.42
CA GLN A 341 7.15 -29.10 -6.29
C GLN A 341 8.26 -30.15 -6.13
N ASN A 342 9.37 -29.95 -6.85
CA ASN A 342 10.56 -30.79 -6.82
C ASN A 342 11.77 -29.97 -6.33
N GLU A 343 12.97 -30.58 -6.35
CA GLU A 343 14.20 -29.81 -6.09
C GLU A 343 14.32 -28.67 -7.12
N PRO A 344 14.43 -27.41 -6.67
CA PRO A 344 14.42 -26.26 -7.57
C PRO A 344 15.64 -26.26 -8.49
N LYS A 345 15.40 -26.10 -9.79
CA LYS A 345 16.47 -26.00 -10.80
C LYS A 345 17.28 -24.73 -10.59
N SER A 346 18.59 -24.84 -10.84
CA SER A 346 19.46 -23.68 -10.83
C SER A 346 19.14 -22.77 -12.03
N PHE A 347 19.13 -21.46 -11.80
CA PHE A 347 19.01 -20.47 -12.85
C PHE A 347 20.27 -20.42 -13.70
N THR A 348 20.11 -20.38 -15.00
CA THR A 348 21.20 -20.52 -15.99
C THR A 348 21.28 -19.34 -16.95
N GLN A 349 20.22 -18.55 -17.07
CA GLN A 349 20.14 -17.42 -18.00
C GLN A 349 20.57 -16.10 -17.33
N GLY A 350 21.69 -15.55 -17.71
CA GLY A 350 22.18 -14.27 -17.20
C GLY A 350 22.20 -14.20 -15.67
N SER A 351 21.59 -13.19 -15.10
CA SER A 351 21.45 -13.06 -13.64
C SER A 351 20.47 -14.07 -13.02
N GLY A 352 19.56 -14.65 -13.81
CA GLY A 352 18.43 -15.44 -13.33
C GLY A 352 17.17 -14.61 -13.04
N ARG A 353 17.16 -13.29 -13.35
CA ARG A 353 15.98 -12.43 -13.09
C ARG A 353 14.75 -12.86 -13.87
N LEU A 354 14.92 -13.26 -15.15
CA LEU A 354 13.80 -13.73 -15.97
C LEU A 354 13.23 -15.04 -15.41
N GLU A 355 14.10 -16.01 -15.10
CA GLU A 355 13.68 -17.29 -14.52
C GLU A 355 13.03 -17.11 -13.13
N LEU A 356 13.50 -16.12 -12.34
CA LEU A 356 12.89 -15.75 -11.07
C LEU A 356 11.50 -15.12 -11.28
N ALA A 357 11.35 -14.24 -12.26
CA ALA A 357 10.07 -13.62 -12.61
C ALA A 357 9.05 -14.65 -13.07
N GLU A 358 9.47 -15.60 -13.90
CA GLU A 358 8.65 -16.73 -14.35
C GLU A 358 8.22 -17.62 -13.18
N ALA A 359 9.14 -17.96 -12.25
CA ALA A 359 8.81 -18.77 -11.08
C ALA A 359 7.83 -18.07 -10.12
N ILE A 360 7.88 -16.76 -10.00
CA ILE A 360 6.91 -15.99 -9.21
C ILE A 360 5.56 -15.92 -9.93
N ALA A 361 5.55 -15.70 -11.24
CA ALA A 361 4.35 -15.55 -12.06
C ALA A 361 3.74 -16.90 -12.49
N ASP A 362 4.35 -18.02 -12.12
CA ASP A 362 3.84 -19.36 -12.46
C ASP A 362 2.45 -19.58 -11.81
N PRO A 363 1.43 -20.00 -12.58
CA PRO A 363 0.12 -20.36 -12.02
C PRO A 363 0.16 -21.43 -10.94
N ASN A 364 1.20 -22.28 -10.94
CA ASN A 364 1.40 -23.29 -9.90
C ASN A 364 2.05 -22.73 -8.62
N ASN A 365 2.49 -21.47 -8.63
CA ASN A 365 2.97 -20.83 -7.41
C ASN A 365 1.80 -20.58 -6.44
N PRO A 366 1.78 -21.20 -5.26
CA PRO A 366 0.62 -21.16 -4.37
C PRO A 366 0.33 -19.77 -3.78
N LEU A 367 1.29 -18.84 -3.83
CA LEU A 367 1.21 -17.58 -3.10
C LEU A 367 0.82 -16.39 -3.97
N THR A 368 1.37 -16.28 -5.18
CA THR A 368 1.29 -15.04 -5.99
C THR A 368 -0.15 -14.55 -6.19
N ALA A 369 -1.05 -15.42 -6.65
CA ALA A 369 -2.45 -15.08 -6.84
C ALA A 369 -3.16 -14.75 -5.52
N ARG A 370 -2.96 -15.56 -4.47
CA ARG A 370 -3.55 -15.33 -3.14
C ARG A 370 -3.10 -13.99 -2.55
N VAL A 371 -1.83 -13.65 -2.68
CA VAL A 371 -1.27 -12.41 -2.12
C VAL A 371 -1.87 -11.18 -2.77
N ILE A 372 -1.96 -11.13 -4.10
CA ILE A 372 -2.56 -9.97 -4.77
C ILE A 372 -4.07 -9.90 -4.54
N VAL A 373 -4.78 -11.01 -4.59
CA VAL A 373 -6.22 -11.07 -4.26
C VAL A 373 -6.47 -10.53 -2.86
N ASN A 374 -5.71 -10.96 -1.87
CA ASN A 374 -5.84 -10.48 -0.49
C ASN A 374 -5.55 -8.96 -0.36
N ARG A 375 -4.63 -8.42 -1.14
CA ARG A 375 -4.32 -6.99 -1.13
C ARG A 375 -5.38 -6.15 -1.80
N VAL A 376 -5.91 -6.60 -2.92
CA VAL A 376 -7.05 -5.93 -3.55
C VAL A 376 -8.26 -5.98 -2.61
N TRP A 377 -8.54 -7.14 -2.01
CA TRP A 377 -9.57 -7.27 -0.98
C TRP A 377 -9.40 -6.26 0.16
N LEU A 378 -8.19 -6.14 0.69
CA LEU A 378 -7.88 -5.18 1.77
C LEU A 378 -8.24 -3.73 1.43
N ILE A 379 -8.06 -3.31 0.16
CA ILE A 379 -8.39 -1.95 -0.28
C ILE A 379 -9.89 -1.68 -0.16
N PHE A 380 -10.71 -2.65 -0.58
CA PHE A 380 -12.16 -2.48 -0.68
C PHE A 380 -12.88 -2.76 0.64
N PHE A 381 -12.39 -3.69 1.44
CA PHE A 381 -13.01 -4.09 2.70
C PHE A 381 -12.31 -3.57 3.97
N GLY A 382 -11.13 -2.91 3.84
CA GLY A 382 -10.38 -2.37 4.97
C GLY A 382 -9.62 -3.40 5.81
N ARG A 383 -9.90 -4.70 5.62
CA ARG A 383 -9.22 -5.83 6.24
C ARG A 383 -9.02 -6.92 5.19
N GLY A 384 -7.82 -7.49 5.11
CA GLY A 384 -7.56 -8.65 4.26
C GLY A 384 -8.24 -9.91 4.78
N LEU A 385 -8.53 -10.86 3.90
CA LEU A 385 -8.91 -12.22 4.28
C LEU A 385 -7.81 -12.85 5.16
N VAL A 386 -6.56 -12.61 4.79
CA VAL A 386 -5.38 -12.79 5.65
C VAL A 386 -5.01 -11.42 6.21
N ALA A 387 -5.10 -11.26 7.54
CA ALA A 387 -4.89 -9.97 8.21
C ALA A 387 -3.44 -9.48 8.15
N THR A 388 -2.48 -10.35 7.84
CA THR A 388 -1.05 -10.07 7.65
C THR A 388 -0.68 -10.10 6.17
N PRO A 389 -0.96 -9.06 5.36
CA PRO A 389 -0.94 -9.13 3.89
C PRO A 389 0.46 -9.27 3.26
N SER A 390 1.52 -9.23 4.06
CA SER A 390 2.91 -9.48 3.63
C SER A 390 3.60 -10.58 4.46
N ASN A 391 2.79 -11.40 5.17
CA ASN A 391 3.27 -12.59 5.86
C ASN A 391 2.18 -13.67 5.83
N PHE A 392 2.35 -14.64 4.95
CA PHE A 392 1.53 -15.85 4.78
C PHE A 392 2.21 -17.09 5.39
N GLY A 393 3.41 -16.90 5.95
CA GLY A 393 4.13 -17.94 6.69
C GLY A 393 3.49 -18.26 8.04
N GLN A 394 4.19 -19.06 8.83
CA GLN A 394 3.66 -19.62 10.09
C GLN A 394 3.34 -18.57 11.16
N LEU A 395 3.99 -17.40 11.13
CA LEU A 395 3.66 -16.28 12.00
C LEU A 395 2.59 -15.35 11.43
N GLY A 396 2.12 -15.63 10.22
CA GLY A 396 1.01 -14.91 9.62
C GLY A 396 -0.34 -15.32 10.19
N SER A 397 -1.35 -14.48 9.97
CA SER A 397 -2.72 -14.83 10.32
C SER A 397 -3.27 -15.89 9.39
N LEU A 398 -4.03 -16.83 9.91
CA LEU A 398 -4.83 -17.72 9.08
C LEU A 398 -5.92 -16.93 8.33
N PRO A 399 -6.32 -17.35 7.13
CA PRO A 399 -7.39 -16.70 6.40
C PRO A 399 -8.73 -16.86 7.12
N SER A 400 -9.51 -15.77 7.22
CA SER A 400 -10.86 -15.80 7.80
C SER A 400 -11.84 -16.65 6.96
N HIS A 401 -11.62 -16.66 5.65
CA HIS A 401 -12.40 -17.39 4.64
C HIS A 401 -11.43 -18.06 3.66
N SER A 402 -10.87 -19.21 4.06
CA SER A 402 -9.84 -19.91 3.28
C SER A 402 -10.32 -20.32 1.89
N GLU A 403 -11.49 -20.96 1.82
CA GLU A 403 -12.09 -21.41 0.56
C GLU A 403 -12.39 -20.24 -0.39
N LEU A 404 -12.85 -19.10 0.13
CA LEU A 404 -13.07 -17.90 -0.65
C LEU A 404 -11.76 -17.33 -1.23
N LEU A 405 -10.69 -17.31 -0.42
CA LEU A 405 -9.39 -16.82 -0.89
C LEU A 405 -8.86 -17.67 -2.03
N ASP A 406 -8.99 -18.99 -1.90
CA ASP A 406 -8.54 -19.95 -2.90
C ASP A 406 -9.39 -19.89 -4.17
N ASP A 407 -10.72 -19.87 -4.04
CA ASP A 407 -11.65 -19.71 -5.16
C ASP A 407 -11.37 -18.42 -5.95
N LEU A 408 -11.18 -17.31 -5.25
CA LEU A 408 -10.84 -16.03 -5.90
C LEU A 408 -9.47 -16.09 -6.57
N ALA A 409 -8.46 -16.71 -5.95
CA ALA A 409 -7.13 -16.83 -6.53
C ALA A 409 -7.14 -17.66 -7.83
N VAL A 410 -7.83 -18.80 -7.83
CA VAL A 410 -7.96 -19.64 -9.03
C VAL A 410 -8.73 -18.91 -10.12
N ARG A 411 -9.89 -18.32 -9.80
CA ARG A 411 -10.70 -17.57 -10.78
C ARG A 411 -10.00 -16.33 -11.30
N PHE A 412 -9.17 -15.68 -10.50
CA PHE A 412 -8.35 -14.56 -10.94
C PHE A 412 -7.35 -14.99 -12.02
N MET A 413 -6.68 -16.12 -11.82
CA MET A 413 -5.79 -16.71 -12.83
C MET A 413 -6.58 -17.13 -14.10
N GLU A 414 -7.73 -17.78 -13.94
CA GLU A 414 -8.63 -18.19 -15.04
C GLU A 414 -9.13 -16.99 -15.87
N ASN A 415 -9.22 -15.81 -15.27
CA ASN A 415 -9.62 -14.56 -15.92
C ASN A 415 -8.41 -13.69 -16.29
N ASN A 416 -7.37 -14.31 -16.82
CA ASN A 416 -6.16 -13.67 -17.36
C ASN A 416 -5.47 -12.73 -16.35
N TRP A 417 -5.47 -13.07 -15.08
CA TRP A 417 -4.84 -12.25 -14.04
C TRP A 417 -5.31 -10.78 -14.04
N SER A 418 -6.54 -10.51 -14.48
CA SER A 418 -7.12 -9.18 -14.62
C SER A 418 -7.49 -8.58 -13.27
N ILE A 419 -6.83 -7.48 -12.92
CA ILE A 419 -7.18 -6.71 -11.70
C ILE A 419 -8.56 -6.08 -11.84
N LYS A 420 -8.95 -5.62 -13.05
CA LYS A 420 -10.29 -5.06 -13.27
C LYS A 420 -11.38 -6.12 -13.09
N TRP A 421 -11.14 -7.34 -13.55
CA TRP A 421 -12.06 -8.44 -13.28
C TRP A 421 -12.23 -8.68 -11.77
N LEU A 422 -11.12 -8.77 -11.04
CA LEU A 422 -11.15 -8.98 -9.59
C LEU A 422 -11.90 -7.84 -8.88
N VAL A 423 -11.60 -6.59 -9.21
CA VAL A 423 -12.30 -5.43 -8.63
C VAL A 423 -13.79 -5.49 -8.92
N ARG A 424 -14.19 -5.83 -10.14
CA ARG A 424 -15.59 -6.00 -10.54
C ARG A 424 -16.31 -7.06 -9.69
N GLU A 425 -15.69 -8.22 -9.50
CA GLU A 425 -16.24 -9.29 -8.65
C GLU A 425 -16.46 -8.80 -7.21
N LEU A 426 -15.52 -8.00 -6.67
CA LEU A 426 -15.63 -7.46 -5.31
C LEU A 426 -16.77 -6.44 -5.19
N VAL A 427 -16.77 -5.40 -6.04
CA VAL A 427 -17.66 -4.25 -5.86
C VAL A 427 -19.11 -4.55 -6.26
N LEU A 428 -19.34 -5.58 -7.08
CA LEU A 428 -20.68 -6.04 -7.46
C LEU A 428 -21.25 -7.08 -6.49
N SER A 429 -20.50 -7.51 -5.47
CA SER A 429 -20.99 -8.46 -4.46
C SER A 429 -21.98 -7.81 -3.49
N SER A 430 -22.93 -8.57 -3.01
CA SER A 430 -23.81 -8.17 -1.91
C SER A 430 -23.01 -7.83 -0.65
N THR A 431 -21.90 -8.53 -0.43
CA THR A 431 -20.96 -8.28 0.67
C THR A 431 -20.42 -6.84 0.66
N TYR A 432 -20.01 -6.33 -0.51
CA TYR A 432 -19.55 -4.94 -0.64
C TYR A 432 -20.70 -3.93 -0.56
N GLN A 433 -21.89 -4.30 -1.03
CA GLN A 433 -23.05 -3.42 -1.06
C GLN A 433 -23.78 -3.30 0.28
N GLN A 434 -23.38 -4.04 1.31
CA GLN A 434 -23.90 -3.87 2.68
C GLN A 434 -23.71 -2.44 3.19
N ASN A 435 -24.63 -1.98 4.06
CA ASN A 435 -24.40 -0.77 4.84
C ASN A 435 -23.39 -1.00 5.99
N SER A 436 -22.95 0.07 6.63
CA SER A 436 -22.00 0.04 7.75
C SER A 436 -22.67 0.11 9.13
N GLN A 437 -23.98 0.00 9.20
CA GLN A 437 -24.73 0.09 10.47
C GLN A 437 -24.42 -1.07 11.38
N ILE A 438 -24.35 -0.76 12.67
CA ILE A 438 -24.09 -1.75 13.71
C ILE A 438 -25.39 -2.49 14.03
N ILE A 439 -25.34 -3.81 13.96
CA ILE A 439 -26.37 -4.70 14.48
C ILE A 439 -25.88 -5.21 15.85
N SER A 440 -26.48 -4.75 16.92
CA SER A 440 -26.00 -4.99 18.30
C SER A 440 -25.75 -6.47 18.61
N ARG A 441 -26.60 -7.37 18.14
CA ARG A 441 -26.40 -8.82 18.30
C ARG A 441 -25.14 -9.32 17.61
N ASN A 442 -24.88 -8.85 16.40
CA ASN A 442 -23.72 -9.27 15.63
C ASN A 442 -22.42 -8.70 16.23
N GLU A 443 -22.47 -7.46 16.71
CA GLU A 443 -21.33 -6.81 17.35
C GLU A 443 -20.87 -7.55 18.62
N LEU A 444 -21.80 -8.14 19.37
CA LEU A 444 -21.45 -8.98 20.53
C LEU A 444 -20.72 -10.26 20.15
N ILE A 445 -20.98 -10.80 18.96
CA ILE A 445 -20.39 -12.07 18.48
C ILE A 445 -19.09 -11.82 17.73
N ASP A 446 -19.06 -10.80 16.86
CA ASP A 446 -17.94 -10.44 16.00
C ASP A 446 -17.73 -8.92 15.98
N PRO A 447 -17.21 -8.33 17.06
CA PRO A 447 -17.00 -6.87 17.15
C PRO A 447 -15.98 -6.36 16.11
N ALA A 448 -15.04 -7.21 15.71
CA ALA A 448 -14.02 -6.87 14.71
C ALA A 448 -14.49 -7.03 13.27
N ASN A 449 -15.74 -7.44 13.05
CA ASN A 449 -16.34 -7.71 11.74
C ASN A 449 -15.45 -8.61 10.85
N ILE A 450 -14.90 -9.67 11.44
CA ILE A 450 -14.02 -10.62 10.74
C ILE A 450 -14.81 -11.39 9.68
N TYR A 451 -16.08 -11.67 9.97
CA TYR A 451 -16.97 -12.45 9.11
C TYR A 451 -17.78 -11.60 8.12
N LEU A 452 -17.57 -10.26 8.10
CA LEU A 452 -18.16 -9.34 7.10
C LEU A 452 -19.69 -9.26 7.16
N TRP A 453 -20.26 -9.24 8.37
CA TRP A 453 -21.70 -9.06 8.55
C TRP A 453 -22.19 -7.64 8.26
N ARG A 454 -21.28 -6.67 8.07
CA ARG A 454 -21.52 -5.30 7.59
C ARG A 454 -20.36 -4.80 6.75
N MET A 455 -20.54 -3.68 6.06
CA MET A 455 -19.39 -2.98 5.49
C MET A 455 -18.59 -2.28 6.58
N ASN A 456 -17.25 -2.26 6.46
CA ASN A 456 -16.39 -1.53 7.35
C ASN A 456 -16.36 -0.04 6.98
N ARG A 457 -16.52 0.83 7.97
CA ARG A 457 -16.15 2.24 7.82
C ARG A 457 -14.65 2.33 7.70
N ARG A 458 -14.17 3.06 6.70
CA ARG A 458 -12.74 3.19 6.44
C ARG A 458 -12.34 4.66 6.44
N ARG A 459 -11.19 4.93 7.02
CA ARG A 459 -10.60 6.24 6.93
C ARG A 459 -10.03 6.45 5.53
N LEU A 460 -10.20 7.65 4.97
CA LEU A 460 -9.58 8.02 3.71
C LEU A 460 -8.06 8.12 3.89
N SER A 461 -7.30 7.63 2.91
CA SER A 461 -5.86 7.87 2.87
C SER A 461 -5.57 9.36 2.69
N VAL A 462 -4.35 9.79 3.01
CA VAL A 462 -3.95 11.19 2.82
C VAL A 462 -4.19 11.68 1.40
N GLU A 463 -3.98 10.82 0.40
CA GLU A 463 -4.23 11.15 -1.01
C GLU A 463 -5.72 11.38 -1.26
N GLN A 464 -6.58 10.48 -0.80
CA GLN A 464 -8.04 10.62 -0.97
C GLN A 464 -8.57 11.84 -0.23
N TRP A 465 -8.13 12.05 1.01
CA TRP A 465 -8.56 13.19 1.83
C TRP A 465 -8.13 14.53 1.24
N ARG A 466 -6.83 14.71 0.96
CA ARG A 466 -6.31 15.97 0.41
C ARG A 466 -6.91 16.27 -0.98
N ASP A 467 -6.98 15.26 -1.85
CA ASP A 467 -7.54 15.42 -3.19
C ASP A 467 -9.05 15.75 -3.15
N SER A 468 -9.79 15.18 -2.19
CA SER A 468 -11.21 15.50 -1.97
C SER A 468 -11.42 16.96 -1.55
N ILE A 469 -10.56 17.47 -0.66
CA ILE A 469 -10.59 18.87 -0.21
C ILE A 469 -10.29 19.81 -1.39
N LEU A 470 -9.24 19.52 -2.17
CA LEU A 470 -8.89 20.28 -3.37
C LEU A 470 -10.01 20.25 -4.43
N ALA A 471 -10.68 19.11 -4.58
CA ALA A 471 -11.81 18.98 -5.49
C ALA A 471 -13.03 19.81 -5.02
N ALA A 472 -13.28 19.82 -3.71
CA ALA A 472 -14.37 20.59 -3.12
C ALA A 472 -14.16 22.12 -3.28
N SER A 473 -12.95 22.60 -3.07
CA SER A 473 -12.56 24.02 -3.24
C SER A 473 -12.40 24.45 -4.72
N ASN A 474 -12.59 23.51 -5.68
CA ASN A 474 -12.38 23.72 -7.12
C ASN A 474 -10.91 24.06 -7.50
N ASN A 475 -9.97 23.67 -6.66
CA ASN A 475 -8.53 23.91 -6.89
C ASN A 475 -7.80 22.70 -7.48
N LEU A 476 -8.42 21.50 -7.54
CA LEU A 476 -7.74 20.27 -7.93
C LEU A 476 -7.28 20.30 -9.40
N ASP A 477 -5.97 20.30 -9.61
CA ASP A 477 -5.35 20.04 -10.91
C ASP A 477 -5.25 18.51 -11.13
N ARG A 478 -5.88 18.04 -12.21
CA ARG A 478 -5.95 16.62 -12.57
C ARG A 478 -4.87 16.18 -13.55
N ARG A 479 -3.96 17.09 -13.95
CA ARG A 479 -2.88 16.76 -14.88
C ARG A 479 -1.89 15.83 -14.20
N GLY A 480 -1.49 14.79 -14.91
CA GLY A 480 -0.39 13.90 -14.52
C GLY A 480 0.98 14.53 -14.76
N GLY A 481 2.04 13.73 -14.61
CA GLY A 481 3.39 14.11 -14.97
C GLY A 481 4.39 14.02 -13.83
N GLU A 482 5.35 14.95 -13.85
CA GLU A 482 6.46 15.02 -12.90
C GLU A 482 6.00 15.26 -11.47
N SER A 483 6.87 14.93 -10.52
CA SER A 483 6.60 15.15 -9.11
C SER A 483 6.77 16.61 -8.71
N LEU A 484 5.92 17.05 -7.79
CA LEU A 484 5.94 18.38 -7.21
C LEU A 484 6.04 18.32 -5.69
N GLU A 485 6.66 19.34 -5.09
CA GLU A 485 6.71 19.45 -3.63
C GLU A 485 5.33 19.71 -3.05
N LEU A 486 4.88 18.88 -2.11
CA LEU A 486 3.58 19.05 -1.44
C LEU A 486 3.56 20.21 -0.45
N THR A 487 4.71 20.70 -0.04
CA THR A 487 4.86 21.90 0.82
C THR A 487 4.69 23.20 0.06
N ASP A 488 4.79 23.18 -1.28
CA ASP A 488 4.49 24.34 -2.10
C ASP A 488 2.96 24.54 -2.18
N ALA A 489 2.48 25.66 -1.67
CA ALA A 489 1.05 26.02 -1.69
C ALA A 489 0.46 26.09 -3.12
N LYS A 490 1.28 26.31 -4.14
CA LYS A 490 0.87 26.28 -5.55
C LYS A 490 0.66 24.88 -6.10
N ASN A 491 1.15 23.85 -5.40
CA ASN A 491 0.94 22.47 -5.81
C ASN A 491 -0.46 22.00 -5.43
N VAL A 492 -1.37 22.13 -6.36
CA VAL A 492 -2.77 21.67 -6.25
C VAL A 492 -3.05 20.41 -7.08
N ARG A 493 -2.01 19.73 -7.57
CA ARG A 493 -2.17 18.42 -8.25
C ARG A 493 -2.59 17.34 -7.26
N ARG A 494 -3.07 16.23 -7.82
CA ARG A 494 -3.35 15.04 -7.03
C ARG A 494 -2.13 14.62 -6.22
N THR A 495 -2.37 14.19 -5.00
CA THR A 495 -1.33 13.86 -4.02
C THR A 495 -0.38 12.75 -4.49
N ILE A 496 -0.85 11.83 -5.34
CA ILE A 496 0.01 10.79 -5.95
C ILE A 496 1.18 11.38 -6.77
N TYR A 497 1.06 12.62 -7.25
CA TYR A 497 2.13 13.34 -7.95
C TYR A 497 3.00 14.18 -7.00
N GLY A 498 2.76 14.08 -5.68
CA GLY A 498 3.66 14.64 -4.68
C GLY A 498 4.98 13.88 -4.62
N ARG A 499 6.09 14.60 -4.43
CA ARG A 499 7.41 13.97 -4.26
C ARG A 499 7.44 13.11 -3.01
N VAL A 500 7.95 11.91 -3.14
CA VAL A 500 8.21 10.98 -2.04
C VAL A 500 9.73 10.87 -1.85
N SER A 501 10.22 11.29 -0.70
CA SER A 501 11.64 11.22 -0.34
C SER A 501 11.83 10.28 0.85
N ARG A 502 12.83 9.41 0.77
CA ARG A 502 13.28 8.56 1.90
C ARG A 502 13.92 9.39 3.00
N LYS A 503 14.57 10.48 2.60
CA LYS A 503 15.28 11.37 3.51
C LYS A 503 14.37 12.37 4.19
N LYS A 504 13.45 12.98 3.43
CA LYS A 504 12.61 14.09 3.91
C LYS A 504 11.22 13.96 3.29
N LEU A 505 10.41 13.13 3.89
CA LEU A 505 8.99 13.05 3.54
C LEU A 505 8.30 14.37 3.95
N SER A 506 7.33 14.85 3.15
CA SER A 506 6.61 16.08 3.50
C SER A 506 5.76 15.91 4.76
N ASP A 507 5.62 16.98 5.56
CA ASP A 507 4.93 16.95 6.85
C ASP A 507 3.48 16.45 6.74
N ILE A 508 2.76 16.80 5.67
CA ILE A 508 1.40 16.32 5.45
C ILE A 508 1.35 14.81 5.25
N LEU A 509 2.33 14.24 4.56
CA LEU A 509 2.41 12.79 4.38
C LEU A 509 2.74 12.09 5.70
N ILE A 510 3.71 12.61 6.47
CA ILE A 510 4.07 12.06 7.79
C ILE A 510 2.88 12.10 8.73
N GLN A 511 2.20 13.24 8.84
CA GLN A 511 1.10 13.42 9.78
C GLN A 511 -0.12 12.55 9.47
N PHE A 512 -0.35 12.20 8.19
CA PHE A 512 -1.51 11.43 7.76
C PHE A 512 -1.16 9.99 7.35
N ASP A 513 -0.23 9.36 8.07
CA ASP A 513 0.07 7.93 8.03
C ASP A 513 0.57 7.43 6.64
N TYR A 514 1.24 8.30 5.86
CA TYR A 514 1.91 7.80 4.65
C TYR A 514 3.06 6.88 5.05
N PRO A 515 3.22 5.71 4.42
CA PRO A 515 4.24 4.76 4.79
C PRO A 515 5.67 5.29 4.60
N ASP A 516 6.58 4.81 5.44
CA ASP A 516 8.01 5.02 5.26
C ASP A 516 8.48 4.35 3.95
N ALA A 517 9.05 5.14 3.05
CA ALA A 517 9.57 4.66 1.77
C ALA A 517 10.92 3.94 1.88
N ASN A 518 11.48 3.81 3.09
CA ASN A 518 12.69 3.02 3.34
C ASN A 518 12.41 1.53 3.45
N VAL A 519 11.17 1.14 3.71
CA VAL A 519 10.80 -0.25 3.94
C VAL A 519 9.54 -0.64 3.16
N HIS A 520 9.40 -1.93 2.88
CA HIS A 520 8.16 -2.46 2.34
C HIS A 520 7.00 -2.25 3.33
N SER A 521 5.93 -1.59 2.89
CA SER A 521 4.74 -1.39 3.72
C SER A 521 3.68 -2.46 3.43
N ALA A 522 3.44 -3.33 4.39
CA ALA A 522 2.41 -4.37 4.30
C ALA A 522 0.99 -3.78 4.28
N LYS A 523 0.71 -2.87 5.21
CA LYS A 523 -0.55 -2.16 5.40
C LYS A 523 -0.24 -0.76 5.92
N ARG A 524 -1.02 0.23 5.53
CA ARG A 524 -0.96 1.57 6.14
C ARG A 524 -1.58 1.56 7.54
N SER A 525 -1.07 2.39 8.41
CA SER A 525 -1.73 2.74 9.66
C SER A 525 -2.91 3.65 9.37
N ASP A 526 -3.95 3.55 10.19
CA ASP A 526 -5.15 4.40 10.13
C ASP A 526 -5.34 5.04 11.51
N THR A 527 -4.51 6.05 11.83
CA THR A 527 -4.55 6.71 13.13
C THR A 527 -5.44 7.96 13.10
N THR A 528 -6.01 8.30 14.25
CA THR A 528 -6.67 9.58 14.47
C THR A 528 -5.99 10.24 15.67
N THR A 529 -5.12 11.21 15.40
CA THR A 529 -4.30 11.87 16.43
C THR A 529 -4.70 13.32 16.63
N ALA A 530 -4.37 13.86 17.81
CA ALA A 530 -4.57 15.28 18.11
C ALA A 530 -3.77 16.18 17.14
N ILE A 531 -2.56 15.75 16.72
CA ILE A 531 -1.72 16.50 15.77
C ILE A 531 -2.42 16.63 14.42
N GLN A 532 -3.05 15.57 13.92
CA GLN A 532 -3.83 15.61 12.68
C GLN A 532 -5.00 16.59 12.79
N LYS A 533 -5.71 16.62 13.94
CA LYS A 533 -6.78 17.58 14.17
C LYS A 533 -6.28 19.03 14.26
N LEU A 534 -5.14 19.24 14.92
CA LEU A 534 -4.49 20.56 14.96
C LEU A 534 -4.07 21.04 13.56
N PHE A 535 -3.53 20.14 12.72
CA PHE A 535 -3.23 20.47 11.32
C PHE A 535 -4.48 20.88 10.55
N ILE A 536 -5.57 20.13 10.68
CA ILE A 536 -6.85 20.41 10.00
C ILE A 536 -7.41 21.77 10.42
N ILE A 537 -7.26 22.15 11.68
CA ILE A 537 -7.80 23.41 12.21
C ILE A 537 -6.90 24.61 11.89
N ASN A 538 -5.56 24.44 11.89
CA ASN A 538 -4.63 25.57 11.90
C ASN A 538 -3.80 25.74 10.63
N SER A 539 -3.74 24.72 9.72
CA SER A 539 -2.84 24.81 8.57
C SER A 539 -3.31 25.84 7.54
N SER A 540 -2.34 26.54 6.95
CA SER A 540 -2.60 27.46 5.84
C SER A 540 -3.26 26.75 4.65
N PHE A 541 -2.92 25.48 4.42
CA PHE A 541 -3.57 24.66 3.40
C PHE A 541 -5.10 24.62 3.61
N MET A 542 -5.55 24.28 4.82
CA MET A 542 -6.98 24.18 5.12
C MET A 542 -7.69 25.54 5.01
N VAL A 543 -7.04 26.61 5.48
CA VAL A 543 -7.58 27.97 5.38
C VAL A 543 -7.77 28.39 3.92
N GLU A 544 -6.78 28.14 3.06
CA GLU A 544 -6.89 28.49 1.62
C GLU A 544 -7.97 27.63 0.92
N GLN A 545 -8.11 26.34 1.29
CA GLN A 545 -9.19 25.54 0.72
C GLN A 545 -10.57 25.97 1.23
N ALA A 546 -10.68 26.42 2.47
CA ALA A 546 -11.92 27.00 3.01
C ALA A 546 -12.35 28.27 2.27
N LYS A 547 -11.40 29.15 1.97
CA LYS A 547 -11.66 30.33 1.12
C LYS A 547 -12.11 29.96 -0.28
N GLY A 548 -11.45 28.97 -0.90
CA GLY A 548 -11.81 28.45 -2.22
C GLY A 548 -13.23 27.87 -2.24
N LEU A 549 -13.58 27.09 -1.23
CA LEU A 549 -14.92 26.51 -1.07
C LEU A 549 -15.96 27.61 -0.86
N ALA A 550 -15.73 28.56 0.06
CA ALA A 550 -16.63 29.67 0.31
C ALA A 550 -16.90 30.46 -0.99
N LYS A 551 -15.83 30.85 -1.71
CA LYS A 551 -15.95 31.53 -3.01
C LYS A 551 -16.77 30.74 -4.03
N ARG A 552 -16.56 29.42 -4.09
CA ARG A 552 -17.30 28.53 -5.00
C ARG A 552 -18.79 28.52 -4.67
N ILE A 553 -19.15 28.41 -3.39
CA ILE A 553 -20.54 28.28 -2.95
C ILE A 553 -21.27 29.62 -3.05
N THR A 554 -20.66 30.74 -2.64
CA THR A 554 -21.27 32.07 -2.66
C THR A 554 -21.13 32.80 -4.00
N GLY A 555 -20.60 32.12 -5.03
CA GLY A 555 -20.44 32.70 -6.37
C GLY A 555 -21.78 33.03 -7.08
N ASP A 556 -22.87 32.40 -6.70
CA ASP A 556 -24.22 32.77 -7.10
C ASP A 556 -24.84 33.70 -6.04
N SER A 557 -24.72 34.99 -6.25
CA SER A 557 -25.25 36.03 -5.33
C SER A 557 -26.78 36.09 -5.28
N SER A 558 -27.48 35.39 -6.18
CA SER A 558 -28.96 35.32 -6.20
C SER A 558 -29.48 34.23 -5.26
N ALA A 559 -28.67 33.26 -4.86
CA ALA A 559 -29.06 32.17 -4.00
C ALA A 559 -29.08 32.58 -2.51
N THR A 560 -29.96 31.95 -1.73
CA THR A 560 -30.06 32.19 -0.29
C THR A 560 -29.00 31.40 0.50
N ASP A 561 -28.72 31.80 1.76
CA ASP A 561 -27.85 31.03 2.65
C ASP A 561 -28.32 29.58 2.82
N LEU A 562 -29.64 29.33 2.86
CA LEU A 562 -30.20 27.99 2.89
C LEU A 562 -29.77 27.17 1.65
N THR A 563 -29.89 27.75 0.47
CA THR A 563 -29.48 27.10 -0.79
C THR A 563 -27.98 26.84 -0.81
N HIS A 564 -27.19 27.78 -0.33
CA HIS A 564 -25.73 27.61 -0.21
C HIS A 564 -25.35 26.48 0.76
N ILE A 565 -26.01 26.39 1.94
CA ILE A 565 -25.80 25.28 2.89
C ILE A 565 -26.13 23.94 2.23
N GLN A 566 -27.28 23.81 1.58
CA GLN A 566 -27.70 22.58 0.87
C GLN A 566 -26.69 22.19 -0.21
N SER A 567 -26.21 23.15 -0.99
CA SER A 567 -25.21 22.95 -2.02
C SER A 567 -23.87 22.51 -1.43
N THR A 568 -23.48 23.05 -0.27
CA THR A 568 -22.25 22.68 0.42
C THR A 568 -22.28 21.23 0.90
N TYR A 569 -23.39 20.81 1.53
CA TYR A 569 -23.56 19.42 1.97
C TYR A 569 -23.61 18.43 0.79
N ALA A 570 -24.30 18.79 -0.29
CA ALA A 570 -24.34 18.00 -1.51
C ALA A 570 -22.92 17.86 -2.13
N LEU A 571 -22.10 18.89 -2.05
CA LEU A 571 -20.74 18.89 -2.59
C LEU A 571 -19.76 18.08 -1.72
N LEU A 572 -19.77 18.30 -0.41
CA LEU A 572 -18.80 17.69 0.51
C LEU A 572 -19.15 16.26 0.89
N TYR A 573 -20.43 16.05 1.21
CA TYR A 573 -20.89 14.81 1.83
C TYR A 573 -21.78 13.98 0.91
N ASN A 574 -22.14 14.54 -0.27
CA ASN A 574 -23.02 13.92 -1.25
C ASN A 574 -24.44 13.61 -0.71
N ARG A 575 -24.90 14.36 0.28
CA ARG A 575 -26.23 14.28 0.89
C ARG A 575 -26.81 15.66 1.17
N GLN A 576 -28.09 15.72 1.48
CA GLN A 576 -28.70 16.93 2.02
C GLN A 576 -28.37 17.09 3.51
N PRO A 577 -28.30 18.33 4.03
CA PRO A 577 -28.21 18.57 5.46
C PRO A 577 -29.51 18.14 6.17
N THR A 578 -29.42 17.69 7.41
CA THR A 578 -30.59 17.52 8.26
C THR A 578 -31.19 18.89 8.63
N ARG A 579 -32.35 18.88 9.27
CA ARG A 579 -32.96 20.12 9.75
C ARG A 579 -32.07 20.79 10.80
N GLU A 580 -31.53 20.03 11.75
CA GLU A 580 -30.65 20.52 12.80
C GLU A 580 -29.35 21.11 12.22
N GLU A 581 -28.74 20.44 11.22
CA GLU A 581 -27.55 20.93 10.53
C GLU A 581 -27.84 22.24 9.77
N THR A 582 -29.03 22.36 9.17
CA THR A 582 -29.48 23.55 8.48
C THR A 582 -29.69 24.70 9.45
N ASP A 583 -30.43 24.47 10.54
CA ASP A 583 -30.75 25.48 11.56
C ASP A 583 -29.45 25.98 12.23
N LEU A 584 -28.52 25.09 12.56
CA LEU A 584 -27.19 25.43 13.11
C LEU A 584 -26.37 26.25 12.11
N GLY A 585 -26.35 25.87 10.84
CA GLY A 585 -25.63 26.60 9.78
C GLY A 585 -26.17 28.03 9.62
N LEU A 586 -27.49 28.19 9.52
CA LEU A 586 -28.13 29.50 9.42
C LEU A 586 -27.88 30.37 10.66
N ALA A 587 -27.95 29.79 11.86
CA ALA A 587 -27.64 30.50 13.10
C ALA A 587 -26.17 30.97 13.13
N PHE A 588 -25.24 30.11 12.75
CA PHE A 588 -23.81 30.44 12.68
C PHE A 588 -23.52 31.59 11.67
N LEU A 589 -24.12 31.57 10.50
CA LEU A 589 -23.90 32.55 9.46
C LEU A 589 -24.41 33.96 9.82
N ARG A 590 -25.40 34.08 10.73
CA ARG A 590 -25.93 35.36 11.23
C ARG A 590 -25.03 36.03 12.26
N LEU A 591 -24.09 35.31 12.86
CA LEU A 591 -23.15 35.87 13.84
C LEU A 591 -22.15 36.82 13.15
N PRO A 592 -21.64 37.87 13.82
CA PRO A 592 -20.61 38.73 13.26
C PRO A 592 -19.33 37.92 13.01
N ALA A 593 -18.64 38.18 11.91
CA ALA A 593 -17.37 37.54 11.61
C ALA A 593 -16.31 37.95 12.64
N GLU A 594 -15.51 36.98 13.09
CA GLU A 594 -14.39 37.20 13.99
C GLU A 594 -13.07 36.88 13.29
N GLY A 595 -12.04 37.68 13.51
CA GLY A 595 -10.73 37.50 12.91
C GLY A 595 -10.66 37.91 11.44
N LYS A 596 -9.84 37.17 10.64
CA LYS A 596 -9.51 37.55 9.24
C LYS A 596 -10.38 36.85 8.20
N LEU A 597 -11.16 35.85 8.60
CA LEU A 597 -12.01 35.06 7.71
C LEU A 597 -13.45 35.59 7.74
N THR A 598 -14.10 35.63 6.59
CA THR A 598 -15.55 35.85 6.50
C THR A 598 -16.31 34.70 7.16
N ARG A 599 -17.59 34.95 7.50
CA ARG A 599 -18.40 33.90 8.15
C ARG A 599 -18.58 32.66 7.26
N TRP A 600 -18.72 32.81 5.95
CA TRP A 600 -18.76 31.71 5.00
C TRP A 600 -17.42 30.95 4.90
N GLU A 601 -16.27 31.64 5.00
CA GLU A 601 -14.96 30.97 5.05
C GLU A 601 -14.80 30.15 6.34
N GLN A 602 -15.24 30.69 7.48
CA GLN A 602 -15.25 29.99 8.77
C GLN A 602 -16.16 28.76 8.74
N TYR A 603 -17.37 28.90 8.17
CA TYR A 603 -18.32 27.79 8.02
C TYR A 603 -17.77 26.71 7.08
N SER A 604 -17.22 27.11 5.94
CA SER A 604 -16.54 26.20 5.00
C SER A 604 -15.40 25.44 5.67
N HIS A 605 -14.60 26.13 6.50
CA HIS A 605 -13.50 25.50 7.24
C HIS A 605 -14.02 24.45 8.24
N ALA A 606 -15.06 24.78 8.99
CA ALA A 606 -15.67 23.84 9.94
C ALA A 606 -16.18 22.56 9.25
N LEU A 607 -16.85 22.72 8.10
CA LEU A 607 -17.34 21.57 7.33
C LEU A 607 -16.20 20.73 6.72
N LEU A 608 -15.16 21.35 6.16
CA LEU A 608 -13.97 20.63 5.67
C LEU A 608 -13.22 19.88 6.79
N ALA A 609 -13.30 20.38 8.04
CA ALA A 609 -12.68 19.77 9.21
C ALA A 609 -13.52 18.64 9.84
N ALA A 610 -14.76 18.43 9.40
CA ALA A 610 -15.66 17.44 9.94
C ALA A 610 -15.17 15.99 9.67
N ASN A 611 -15.49 15.08 10.57
CA ASN A 611 -15.12 13.67 10.43
C ASN A 611 -15.67 13.03 9.14
N GLU A 612 -16.83 13.47 8.66
CA GLU A 612 -17.46 12.96 7.43
C GLU A 612 -16.59 13.18 6.18
N MET A 613 -15.70 14.20 6.20
CA MET A 613 -14.68 14.39 5.15
C MET A 613 -13.51 13.41 5.22
N MET A 614 -13.36 12.69 6.34
CA MET A 614 -12.22 11.81 6.59
C MET A 614 -12.56 10.32 6.45
N PHE A 615 -13.84 9.98 6.33
CA PHE A 615 -14.29 8.59 6.32
C PHE A 615 -15.19 8.28 5.13
N VAL A 616 -15.17 7.02 4.73
CA VAL A 616 -16.11 6.42 3.79
C VAL A 616 -16.83 5.27 4.48
N ASP A 617 -18.13 5.24 4.29
CA ASP A 617 -19.01 4.16 4.75
C ASP A 617 -19.04 3.00 3.77
#